data_351f4613ea77f357a451c8ea5a971dfb
#
_entry.id   351f4613ea77f357a451c8ea5a971dfb
#
_cell.length_a   1.000
_cell.length_b   1.000
_cell.length_c   1.000
_cell.angle_alpha   90.00
_cell.angle_beta   90.00
_cell.angle_gamma   90.00
#
_symmetry.space_group_name_H-M   'P 1'
#
loop_
_entity.id
_entity.type
_entity.pdbx_description
1 polymer ?
#
loop_
_entity_poly.entity_id
_entity_poly.type
_entity_poly.pdbx_seq_one_letter_code
_entity_poly.pdbx_strand_id
1 'polypeptide(L)'
;SDVCSSDLTYELDADHINFMSIPDIKDEMLLKAKIRYSHSGSMCKVTRTGEDTIHCEFLEPVRAVTPGQAVVLYDGEYVAGGGTIL
;
A
#
# COMPACT_ATOMS: atom_id res chain seq x y z
N SER A 1 -25.32 8.03 -9.24
CA SER A 1 -24.99 8.08 -8.96
C SER A 1 -24.10 8.45 -8.31
N ASP A 2 -24.06 9.00 -7.95
CA ASP A 2 -23.32 9.33 -7.34
C ASP A 2 -22.48 8.44 -6.90
N VAL A 3 -22.63 7.62 -7.23
CA VAL A 3 -21.95 6.68 -7.03
C VAL A 3 -20.58 6.83 -7.09
N CYS A 4 -20.05 7.62 -7.84
CA CYS A 4 -18.69 7.85 -7.95
C CYS A 4 -18.05 8.23 -6.66
N SER A 5 -18.78 8.68 -5.76
CA SER A 5 -18.21 9.03 -4.49
C SER A 5 -17.92 7.80 -3.65
N SER A 6 -18.30 6.66 -4.13
CA SER A 6 -18.10 5.48 -3.37
C SER A 6 -16.86 4.71 -3.73
N ASP A 7 -15.91 5.31 -4.34
CA ASP A 7 -14.68 4.64 -4.72
C ASP A 7 -13.75 4.48 -3.54
N LEU A 8 -14.28 3.93 -2.48
CA LEU A 8 -13.46 3.62 -1.31
C LEU A 8 -13.11 2.14 -1.31
N THR A 9 -11.91 1.84 -0.92
CA THR A 9 -11.44 0.46 -0.90
C THR A 9 -10.69 0.21 0.39
N TYR A 10 -10.72 -1.03 0.84
CA TYR A 10 -9.97 -1.44 2.00
C TYR A 10 -8.69 -2.16 1.63
N GLU A 11 -8.49 -2.41 0.36
CA GLU A 11 -7.34 -3.19 -0.06
C GLU A 11 -6.80 -2.72 -1.39
N LEU A 12 -5.53 -2.96 -1.62
CA LEU A 12 -4.92 -2.71 -2.90
C LEU A 12 -3.76 -3.67 -3.11
N ASP A 13 -3.41 -3.87 -4.38
CA ASP A 13 -2.28 -4.69 -4.73
C ASP A 13 -1.22 -3.81 -5.36
N ALA A 14 0.04 -4.14 -5.13
CA ALA A 14 1.15 -3.43 -5.72
C ALA A 14 2.22 -4.43 -6.15
N ASP A 15 2.95 -4.10 -7.20
CA ASP A 15 4.02 -4.95 -7.66
C ASP A 15 5.31 -4.14 -7.78
N HIS A 16 6.36 -4.79 -8.26
CA HIS A 16 7.70 -4.18 -8.37
C HIS A 16 8.13 -3.61 -7.02
N ILE A 17 7.86 -4.36 -5.96
CA ILE A 17 8.18 -3.91 -4.62
C ILE A 17 9.68 -3.93 -4.40
N ASN A 18 10.17 -2.84 -3.83
CA ASN A 18 11.58 -2.66 -3.56
C ASN A 18 11.72 -2.38 -2.06
N PHE A 19 12.29 -3.31 -1.34
CA PHE A 19 12.45 -3.15 0.11
C PHE A 19 13.76 -2.41 0.40
N MET A 20 13.69 -1.45 1.28
CA MET A 20 14.83 -0.62 1.64
C MET A 20 15.30 -0.85 3.07
N SER A 21 14.40 -0.69 4.03
CA SER A 21 14.75 -0.85 5.44
C SER A 21 14.59 -2.28 5.92
N ILE A 22 13.77 -3.05 5.25
CA ILE A 22 13.52 -4.44 5.64
C ILE A 22 13.91 -5.36 4.50
N PRO A 23 14.44 -6.52 4.80
CA PRO A 23 14.87 -7.44 3.77
C PRO A 23 13.70 -8.11 3.06
N ASP A 24 12.61 -8.32 3.76
CA ASP A 24 11.46 -8.99 3.20
C ASP A 24 10.30 -8.91 4.18
N ILE A 25 9.11 -9.23 3.70
CA ILE A 25 7.94 -9.35 4.54
C ILE A 25 7.79 -10.82 4.87
N LYS A 26 7.89 -11.15 6.13
CA LYS A 26 7.85 -12.55 6.54
C LYS A 26 6.45 -13.12 6.44
N ASP A 27 5.54 -12.59 7.23
CA ASP A 27 4.16 -13.05 7.20
C ASP A 27 3.25 -11.88 6.90
N GLU A 28 2.90 -11.16 7.93
CA GLU A 28 2.07 -9.98 7.81
C GLU A 28 2.76 -8.88 8.58
N MET A 29 2.80 -7.72 8.02
CA MET A 29 3.41 -6.57 8.68
C MET A 29 2.46 -5.39 8.60
N LEU A 30 2.37 -4.66 9.69
CA LEU A 30 1.57 -3.46 9.71
C LEU A 30 2.47 -2.29 9.34
N LEU A 31 2.23 -1.74 8.18
CA LEU A 31 3.02 -0.65 7.65
C LEU A 31 2.11 0.48 7.22
N LYS A 32 2.66 1.66 7.14
CA LYS A 32 1.91 2.82 6.71
C LYS A 32 2.15 3.01 5.21
N ALA A 33 1.09 3.02 4.44
CA ALA A 33 1.18 3.20 3.00
C ALA A 33 0.85 4.64 2.65
N LYS A 34 1.73 5.28 1.92
CA LYS A 34 1.50 6.62 1.39
C LYS A 34 1.46 6.57 -0.11
N ILE A 35 0.45 7.16 -0.67
CA ILE A 35 0.29 7.26 -2.11
C ILE A 35 0.46 8.73 -2.45
N ARG A 36 0.93 9.00 -3.64
CA ARG A 36 1.28 10.35 -4.03
C ARG A 36 0.20 11.40 -3.77
N TYR A 37 -1.06 11.00 -3.89
CA TYR A 37 -2.16 11.93 -3.65
C TYR A 37 -2.50 12.10 -2.18
N SER A 38 -2.00 11.21 -1.35
CA SER A 38 -2.35 11.23 0.06
C SER A 38 -1.22 11.84 0.86
N HIS A 39 -1.50 12.91 1.56
CA HIS A 39 -0.49 13.56 2.39
C HIS A 39 -0.29 12.82 3.69
N SER A 40 -1.30 12.11 4.12
CA SER A 40 -1.25 11.43 5.40
C SER A 40 -1.32 9.95 5.24
N GLY A 41 -0.56 9.15 4.98
CA GLY A 41 -0.65 7.73 4.76
C GLY A 41 -1.66 7.03 5.65
N SER A 42 -1.95 5.81 5.34
CA SER A 42 -2.89 4.98 6.08
C SER A 42 -2.23 3.69 6.50
N MET A 43 -2.55 3.24 7.70
CA MET A 43 -2.01 1.97 8.18
C MET A 43 -2.67 0.83 7.44
N CYS A 44 -1.89 -0.15 7.07
CA CYS A 44 -2.40 -1.31 6.38
C CYS A 44 -1.59 -2.54 6.75
N LYS A 45 -2.22 -3.68 6.57
CA LYS A 45 -1.55 -4.95 6.78
C LYS A 45 -1.00 -5.38 5.43
N VAL A 46 0.29 -5.53 5.34
CA VAL A 46 0.97 -5.87 4.10
C VAL A 46 1.32 -7.34 4.12
N THR A 47 0.90 -8.04 3.08
CA THR A 47 1.16 -9.47 2.94
C THR A 47 1.75 -9.72 1.57
N ARG A 48 2.79 -10.50 1.53
CA ARG A 48 3.42 -10.82 0.27
C ARG A 48 2.60 -11.87 -0.46
N THR A 49 2.24 -11.58 -1.69
CA THR A 49 1.43 -12.49 -2.49
C THR A 49 2.19 -13.06 -3.68
N GLY A 50 3.36 -12.51 -4.00
CA GLY A 50 4.17 -12.99 -5.10
C GLY A 50 5.61 -12.59 -4.87
N GLU A 51 6.46 -12.81 -5.88
CA GLU A 51 7.87 -12.48 -5.75
C GLU A 51 8.08 -10.99 -5.46
N ASP A 52 7.46 -10.15 -6.25
CA ASP A 52 7.58 -8.72 -6.07
C ASP A 52 6.22 -8.07 -5.84
N THR A 53 5.24 -8.86 -5.47
CA THR A 53 3.87 -8.36 -5.33
C THR A 53 3.43 -8.46 -3.88
N ILE A 54 2.73 -7.44 -3.45
CA ILE A 54 2.18 -7.42 -2.10
C ILE A 54 0.72 -7.04 -2.15
N HIS A 55 0.00 -7.45 -1.12
CA HIS A 55 -1.39 -7.08 -0.93
C HIS A 55 -1.47 -6.24 0.34
N CYS A 56 -2.07 -5.08 0.24
CA CYS A 56 -2.23 -4.19 1.37
C CYS A 56 -3.69 -4.17 1.79
N GLU A 57 -3.94 -4.45 3.06
CA GLU A 57 -5.29 -4.44 3.58
C GLU A 57 -5.38 -3.30 4.59
N PHE A 58 -6.12 -2.28 4.26
CA PHE A 58 -6.24 -1.09 5.10
C PHE A 58 -7.20 -1.29 6.25
N LEU A 59 -6.90 -0.67 7.37
CA LEU A 59 -7.78 -0.72 8.53
C LEU A 59 -8.96 0.20 8.35
N GLU A 60 -8.81 1.22 7.53
CA GLU A 60 -9.86 2.17 7.24
C GLU A 60 -10.04 2.30 5.74
N PRO A 61 -11.22 2.64 5.27
CA PRO A 61 -11.44 2.79 3.85
C PRO A 61 -10.59 3.94 3.30
N VAL A 62 -10.00 3.71 2.15
CA VAL A 62 -9.19 4.71 1.49
C VAL A 62 -9.72 4.91 0.08
N ARG A 63 -9.45 6.08 -0.46
CA ARG A 63 -9.90 6.37 -1.80
C ARG A 63 -9.16 5.47 -2.79
N ALA A 64 -9.90 4.89 -3.71
CA ALA A 64 -9.32 4.04 -4.73
C ALA A 64 -8.32 4.83 -5.54
N VAL A 65 -7.22 4.20 -5.87
CA VAL A 65 -6.14 4.87 -6.59
C VAL A 65 -6.03 4.35 -7.99
N THR A 66 -5.48 5.18 -8.85
CA THR A 66 -5.29 4.81 -10.24
C THR A 66 -4.12 3.82 -10.35
N PRO A 67 -4.28 2.74 -11.09
CA PRO A 67 -3.18 1.82 -11.33
C PRO A 67 -1.99 2.55 -11.95
N GLY A 68 -0.80 2.11 -11.58
CA GLY A 68 0.41 2.75 -12.07
C GLY A 68 0.97 3.80 -11.13
N GLN A 69 0.24 4.16 -10.10
CA GLN A 69 0.72 5.11 -9.12
C GLN A 69 1.73 4.44 -8.20
N ALA A 70 2.66 5.22 -7.69
CA ALA A 70 3.65 4.71 -6.76
C ALA A 70 3.07 4.69 -5.35
N VAL A 71 3.39 3.65 -4.62
CA VAL A 71 3.02 3.54 -3.22
C VAL A 71 4.31 3.38 -2.42
N VAL A 72 4.41 4.09 -1.30
CA VAL A 72 5.57 4.01 -0.43
C VAL A 72 5.11 3.48 0.92
N LEU A 73 5.83 2.50 1.41
CA LEU A 73 5.53 1.87 2.68
C LEU A 73 6.50 2.38 3.74
N TYR A 74 5.96 2.73 4.88
CA TYR A 74 6.75 3.25 5.99
C TYR A 74 6.64 2.33 7.20
N ASP A 75 7.78 2.07 7.82
CA ASP A 75 7.84 1.31 9.06
C ASP A 75 8.19 2.34 10.15
N GLY A 76 7.16 2.94 10.70
CA GLY A 76 7.37 4.03 11.65
C GLY A 76 7.87 5.26 10.93
N GLU A 77 9.07 5.67 11.20
CA GLU A 77 9.68 6.85 10.58
C GLU A 77 10.53 6.50 9.37
N TYR A 78 10.73 5.22 9.12
CA TYR A 78 11.62 4.79 8.06
C TYR A 78 10.86 4.26 6.87
N VAL A 79 11.41 4.48 5.70
CA VAL A 79 10.84 3.94 4.48
C VAL A 79 11.18 2.45 4.42
N ALA A 80 10.16 1.62 4.49
CA ALA A 80 10.34 0.18 4.41
C ALA A 80 10.54 -0.27 2.97
N GLY A 81 9.81 0.35 2.06
CA GLY A 81 9.91 0.00 0.65
C GLY A 81 8.87 0.74 -0.15
N GLY A 82 8.76 0.38 -1.40
CA GLY A 82 7.78 0.98 -2.28
C GLY A 82 7.55 0.13 -3.50
N GLY A 83 6.50 0.44 -4.22
CA GLY A 83 6.15 -0.30 -5.41
C GLY A 83 5.19 0.45 -6.28
N THR A 84 4.61 -0.25 -7.25
CA THR A 84 3.67 0.33 -8.20
C THR A 84 2.30 -0.33 -8.00
N ILE A 85 1.28 0.47 -7.91
CA ILE A 85 -0.08 -0.02 -7.71
C ILE A 85 -0.60 -0.65 -9.00
N LEU A 86 -1.18 -1.82 -8.85
CA LEU A 86 -1.77 -2.56 -9.97
C LEU A 86 -3.18 -2.09 -10.28
#